data_f85815b2d1aa2868dff197bf9a6756c6
#
_entry.id   f85815b2d1aa2868dff197bf9a6756c6
#
_cell.length_a   1.000
_cell.length_b   1.000
_cell.length_c   1.000
_cell.angle_alpha   90.00
_cell.angle_beta   90.00
_cell.angle_gamma   90.00
#
_symmetry.space_group_name_H-M   'P 1'
#
loop_
_entity.id
_entity.type
_entity.pdbx_description
1 polymer ?
#
loop_
_entity_poly.entity_id
_entity_poly.type
_entity_poly.pdbx_seq_one_letter_code
_entity_poly.pdbx_strand_id
1 'polypeptide(L)'
;MDSKNTKALKGKEQGSSGVAFSGGVILSEDYNPKLNGDSANKIYEEMRRGDATVSASLDAIKLPIMGADFTVDAASDDRKDRDVADFVYDELHHSIDWDKFLGEALTFLDFGFALFEMVFESHQMNGRDRIGLAKLGYRKQTTIAAWETADHQPGVTQRSWDGKEASIPEIKLIRFTRKQEGDNYQGISILRAAYRHWYIKDKLYKIDAVGHERQAVGILDVTTPPGATDKDKKKMRQLARNLRANQESYLEHPEGWVVQFLNNQGSSMRDVEPSINHHDRQIMKNVLAQFLEIGSAGSSGTRNVSEDQSRLFELAVQHVAKQIVSQLQNTVVRALVDLNFTNVEYPTLRVSNISDDNIPVISEAIKKFVDAGVIQPRAEDENTVRRMVGWSELTDEEIKKRNEAPAKTITEDAEVKADKIEADAQVSRARNLFAAITRRLHDRSSKAA
;
A
#
# COMPACT_ATOMS: atom_id res chain seq x y z
N MET A 1 39.30 32.00 -15.79
CA MET A 1 39.91 31.00 -14.91
C MET A 1 39.16 29.72 -15.10
N ASP A 2 39.88 28.70 -15.39
CA ASP A 2 39.54 27.48 -16.07
C ASP A 2 38.40 26.64 -15.47
N SER A 3 37.39 26.42 -16.30
CA SER A 3 36.38 25.35 -16.16
C SER A 3 36.98 24.00 -16.59
N LYS A 4 37.85 23.41 -15.80
CA LYS A 4 38.36 22.05 -16.07
C LYS A 4 38.15 21.17 -14.85
N ASN A 5 37.53 20.05 -15.11
CA ASN A 5 37.38 18.81 -14.33
C ASN A 5 36.19 18.65 -13.39
N THR A 6 35.03 18.56 -13.98
CA THR A 6 34.06 17.57 -13.53
C THR A 6 33.86 16.53 -14.65
N LYS A 7 34.84 15.73 -14.90
CA LYS A 7 34.61 14.44 -15.52
C LYS A 7 34.00 13.55 -14.45
N ALA A 8 32.69 13.55 -14.37
CA ALA A 8 31.95 12.41 -13.85
C ALA A 8 32.55 11.17 -14.56
N LEU A 9 33.12 10.25 -13.78
CA LEU A 9 33.49 8.92 -14.25
C LEU A 9 32.17 8.25 -14.70
N LYS A 10 31.73 8.54 -15.91
CA LYS A 10 30.83 7.66 -16.64
C LYS A 10 31.62 6.38 -16.83
N GLY A 11 31.35 5.40 -15.99
CA GLY A 11 31.78 4.03 -16.23
C GLY A 11 31.41 3.73 -17.66
N LYS A 12 32.41 3.52 -18.52
CA LYS A 12 32.16 3.19 -19.91
C LYS A 12 31.53 1.81 -19.88
N GLU A 13 30.25 1.72 -20.23
CA GLU A 13 29.56 0.46 -20.32
C GLU A 13 30.38 -0.50 -21.20
N GLN A 14 30.78 -1.63 -20.62
CA GLN A 14 31.56 -2.66 -21.32
C GLN A 14 30.60 -3.73 -21.79
N GLY A 15 30.23 -3.66 -23.04
CA GLY A 15 29.30 -4.57 -23.68
C GLY A 15 28.37 -3.83 -24.65
N SER A 16 27.60 -4.56 -25.41
CA SER A 16 26.50 -3.97 -26.18
C SER A 16 25.25 -4.06 -25.31
N SER A 17 24.55 -2.94 -25.14
CA SER A 17 23.24 -2.90 -24.42
C SER A 17 22.13 -3.67 -25.16
N GLY A 18 22.44 -4.32 -26.27
CA GLY A 18 21.45 -4.97 -27.11
C GLY A 18 20.60 -3.96 -27.90
N VAL A 19 19.51 -4.43 -28.46
CA VAL A 19 18.50 -3.58 -29.10
C VAL A 19 17.51 -3.17 -28.03
N ALA A 20 17.37 -1.88 -27.74
CA ALA A 20 16.31 -1.36 -26.91
C ALA A 20 14.98 -1.83 -27.47
N PHE A 21 14.22 -2.64 -26.71
CA PHE A 21 13.00 -3.28 -27.21
C PHE A 21 11.90 -2.26 -27.50
N SER A 22 11.93 -1.11 -26.83
CA SER A 22 10.87 -0.12 -26.89
C SER A 22 11.27 1.22 -27.54
N GLY A 23 12.55 1.52 -27.69
CA GLY A 23 12.96 2.85 -28.18
C GLY A 23 12.30 4.02 -27.42
N GLY A 24 12.04 3.84 -26.12
CA GLY A 24 11.32 4.82 -25.31
C GLY A 24 9.78 4.75 -25.40
N VAL A 25 9.23 3.92 -26.28
CA VAL A 25 7.79 3.67 -26.40
C VAL A 25 7.49 2.28 -25.88
N ILE A 26 6.73 2.19 -24.79
CA ILE A 26 6.22 0.90 -24.32
C ILE A 26 5.14 0.45 -25.29
N LEU A 27 5.47 -0.58 -26.07
CA LEU A 27 4.48 -1.29 -26.84
C LEU A 27 3.51 -1.97 -25.88
N SER A 28 2.23 -1.93 -26.21
CA SER A 28 1.12 -2.50 -25.47
C SER A 28 1.37 -4.00 -25.24
N GLU A 29 1.92 -4.36 -24.08
CA GLU A 29 2.24 -5.76 -23.74
C GLU A 29 1.05 -6.54 -23.21
N ASP A 30 -0.03 -5.83 -22.79
CA ASP A 30 -1.20 -6.52 -22.28
C ASP A 30 -2.11 -7.00 -23.42
N TYR A 31 -2.42 -8.31 -23.41
CA TYR A 31 -3.36 -8.90 -24.36
C TYR A 31 -4.80 -8.35 -24.24
N ASN A 32 -5.13 -7.67 -23.13
CA ASN A 32 -6.41 -7.00 -22.95
C ASN A 32 -6.27 -5.50 -23.27
N PRO A 33 -6.81 -5.01 -24.39
CA PRO A 33 -6.67 -3.60 -24.79
C PRO A 33 -7.19 -2.60 -23.75
N LYS A 34 -8.10 -3.02 -22.87
CA LYS A 34 -8.62 -2.17 -21.78
C LYS A 34 -7.60 -1.91 -20.68
N LEU A 35 -6.62 -2.78 -20.55
CA LEU A 35 -5.59 -2.73 -19.51
C LEU A 35 -4.25 -2.21 -20.04
N ASN A 36 -4.31 -1.37 -21.07
CA ASN A 36 -3.13 -0.72 -21.65
C ASN A 36 -3.14 0.77 -21.37
N GLY A 37 -1.97 1.32 -21.03
CA GLY A 37 -1.73 2.75 -20.87
C GLY A 37 -2.72 3.44 -19.91
N ASP A 38 -3.23 4.59 -20.32
CA ASP A 38 -4.17 5.40 -19.52
C ASP A 38 -5.48 4.68 -19.18
N SER A 39 -5.93 3.78 -20.06
CA SER A 39 -7.16 3.00 -19.81
C SER A 39 -6.98 2.08 -18.62
N ALA A 40 -5.82 1.45 -18.50
CA ALA A 40 -5.49 0.61 -17.35
C ALA A 40 -5.47 1.43 -16.06
N ASN A 41 -4.80 2.60 -16.07
CA ASN A 41 -4.71 3.47 -14.91
C ASN A 41 -6.09 3.92 -14.39
N LYS A 42 -7.02 4.23 -15.31
CA LYS A 42 -8.40 4.59 -14.93
C LYS A 42 -9.15 3.41 -14.30
N ILE A 43 -8.98 2.21 -14.85
CA ILE A 43 -9.59 0.99 -14.31
C ILE A 43 -9.03 0.67 -12.93
N TYR A 44 -7.72 0.73 -12.74
CA TYR A 44 -7.10 0.48 -11.43
C TYR A 44 -7.51 1.53 -10.40
N GLU A 45 -7.68 2.77 -10.81
CA GLU A 45 -8.23 3.83 -9.96
C GLU A 45 -9.67 3.53 -9.52
N GLU A 46 -10.53 3.05 -10.44
CA GLU A 46 -11.90 2.63 -10.15
C GLU A 46 -11.90 1.43 -9.19
N MET A 47 -11.09 0.40 -9.45
CA MET A 47 -10.98 -0.78 -8.61
C MET A 47 -10.61 -0.43 -7.17
N ARG A 48 -9.55 0.36 -6.96
CA ARG A 48 -9.05 0.66 -5.62
C ARG A 48 -9.95 1.59 -4.81
N ARG A 49 -10.77 2.42 -5.48
CA ARG A 49 -11.70 3.36 -4.82
C ARG A 49 -13.12 2.83 -4.70
N GLY A 50 -13.54 2.01 -5.64
CA GLY A 50 -14.92 1.56 -5.74
C GLY A 50 -15.19 0.19 -5.12
N ASP A 51 -14.14 -0.60 -4.82
CA ASP A 51 -14.30 -1.95 -4.31
C ASP A 51 -13.67 -2.10 -2.91
N ALA A 52 -14.51 -2.42 -1.92
CA ALA A 52 -14.10 -2.53 -0.52
C ALA A 52 -13.03 -3.61 -0.31
N THR A 53 -13.14 -4.76 -0.99
CA THR A 53 -12.18 -5.86 -0.86
C THR A 53 -10.83 -5.49 -1.46
N VAL A 54 -10.83 -4.79 -2.60
CA VAL A 54 -9.61 -4.29 -3.22
C VAL A 54 -8.93 -3.27 -2.32
N SER A 55 -9.68 -2.27 -1.82
CA SER A 55 -9.16 -1.24 -0.92
C SER A 55 -8.54 -1.86 0.33
N ALA A 56 -9.29 -2.68 1.06
CA ALA A 56 -8.82 -3.33 2.28
C ALA A 56 -7.56 -4.20 2.03
N SER A 57 -7.50 -4.90 0.90
CA SER A 57 -6.35 -5.73 0.55
C SER A 57 -5.11 -4.91 0.25
N LEU A 58 -5.24 -3.75 -0.39
CA LEU A 58 -4.13 -2.82 -0.64
C LEU A 58 -3.64 -2.18 0.66
N ASP A 59 -4.57 -1.76 1.52
CA ASP A 59 -4.25 -1.16 2.81
C ASP A 59 -3.53 -2.15 3.72
N ALA A 60 -3.88 -3.42 3.68
CA ALA A 60 -3.19 -4.47 4.43
C ALA A 60 -1.69 -4.55 4.10
N ILE A 61 -1.29 -4.31 2.83
CA ILE A 61 0.13 -4.27 2.45
C ILE A 61 0.77 -2.93 2.79
N LYS A 62 0.05 -1.82 2.56
CA LYS A 62 0.61 -0.47 2.64
C LYS A 62 0.81 -0.02 4.09
N LEU A 63 -0.17 -0.26 4.96
CA LEU A 63 -0.14 0.22 6.34
C LEU A 63 1.07 -0.28 7.14
N PRO A 64 1.49 -1.56 7.07
CA PRO A 64 2.71 -2.00 7.77
C PRO A 64 3.98 -1.31 7.26
N ILE A 65 4.04 -0.95 5.96
CA ILE A 65 5.18 -0.24 5.39
C ILE A 65 5.18 1.23 5.82
N MET A 66 4.00 1.85 5.87
CA MET A 66 3.84 3.24 6.33
C MET A 66 4.14 3.39 7.83
N GLY A 67 3.90 2.35 8.62
CA GLY A 67 4.24 2.32 10.04
C GLY A 67 5.66 1.85 10.35
N ALA A 68 6.47 1.50 9.34
CA ALA A 68 7.84 1.02 9.55
C ALA A 68 8.82 2.18 9.79
N ASP A 69 9.89 1.88 10.52
CA ASP A 69 10.94 2.85 10.77
C ASP A 69 11.98 2.83 9.63
N PHE A 70 12.23 3.99 9.05
CA PHE A 70 13.28 4.19 8.06
C PHE A 70 14.45 4.94 8.71
N THR A 71 15.60 4.30 8.75
CA THR A 71 16.81 4.82 9.38
C THR A 71 17.94 4.95 8.36
N VAL A 72 18.88 5.83 8.63
CA VAL A 72 20.08 6.04 7.81
C VAL A 72 21.29 5.72 8.65
N ASP A 73 21.97 4.61 8.34
CA ASP A 73 23.18 4.18 9.03
C ASP A 73 24.41 4.81 8.36
N ALA A 74 25.32 5.36 9.18
CA ALA A 74 26.59 5.85 8.69
C ALA A 74 27.43 4.71 8.09
N ALA A 75 28.27 5.02 7.09
CA ALA A 75 29.15 4.05 6.47
C ALA A 75 30.24 3.55 7.42
N SER A 76 30.70 4.42 8.34
CA SER A 76 31.65 4.09 9.40
C SER A 76 31.41 4.95 10.65
N ASP A 77 32.15 4.66 11.74
CA ASP A 77 32.11 5.47 12.97
C ASP A 77 32.86 6.81 12.85
N ASP A 78 33.44 7.09 11.72
CA ASP A 78 34.09 8.37 11.47
C ASP A 78 33.08 9.53 11.52
N ARG A 79 33.51 10.65 12.11
CA ARG A 79 32.65 11.84 12.25
C ARG A 79 32.10 12.32 10.91
N LYS A 80 32.90 12.21 9.84
CA LYS A 80 32.47 12.62 8.50
C LYS A 80 31.32 11.77 7.98
N ASP A 81 31.40 10.46 8.16
CA ASP A 81 30.36 9.54 7.68
C ASP A 81 29.08 9.66 8.50
N ARG A 82 29.21 9.95 9.80
CA ARG A 82 28.06 10.31 10.65
C ARG A 82 27.42 11.63 10.20
N ASP A 83 28.20 12.68 9.96
CA ASP A 83 27.68 13.97 9.45
C ASP A 83 26.94 13.80 8.11
N VAL A 84 27.34 12.85 7.25
CA VAL A 84 26.68 12.50 6.00
C VAL A 84 25.36 11.78 6.25
N ALA A 85 25.35 10.81 7.16
CA ALA A 85 24.14 10.06 7.52
C ALA A 85 23.08 10.97 8.15
N ASP A 86 23.47 11.81 9.09
CA ASP A 86 22.60 12.80 9.75
C ASP A 86 22.00 13.76 8.71
N PHE A 87 22.82 14.27 7.78
CA PHE A 87 22.34 15.13 6.70
C PHE A 87 21.28 14.43 5.82
N VAL A 88 21.53 13.19 5.40
CA VAL A 88 20.58 12.43 4.56
C VAL A 88 19.30 12.13 5.35
N TYR A 89 19.42 11.80 6.64
CA TYR A 89 18.26 11.56 7.50
C TYR A 89 17.39 12.81 7.62
N ASP A 90 18.00 13.95 7.91
CA ASP A 90 17.29 15.23 8.04
C ASP A 90 16.57 15.62 6.73
N GLU A 91 17.23 15.41 5.57
CA GLU A 91 16.61 15.69 4.27
C GLU A 91 15.41 14.80 3.96
N LEU A 92 15.44 13.54 4.36
CA LEU A 92 14.34 12.61 4.12
C LEU A 92 13.18 12.79 5.12
N HIS A 93 13.47 13.12 6.40
CA HIS A 93 12.45 13.14 7.44
C HIS A 93 11.99 14.55 7.86
N HIS A 94 12.79 15.57 7.63
CA HIS A 94 12.48 16.92 8.08
C HIS A 94 12.28 17.91 6.92
N SER A 95 12.95 17.72 5.77
CA SER A 95 12.79 18.63 4.62
C SER A 95 11.57 18.30 3.76
N ILE A 96 11.07 17.06 3.79
CA ILE A 96 9.90 16.63 3.03
C ILE A 96 8.83 16.01 3.94
N ASP A 97 7.59 15.98 3.47
CA ASP A 97 6.50 15.20 4.09
C ASP A 97 6.69 13.72 3.76
N TRP A 98 7.39 13.00 4.65
CA TRP A 98 7.77 11.61 4.47
C TRP A 98 6.57 10.68 4.34
N ASP A 99 5.54 10.84 5.19
CA ASP A 99 4.36 9.99 5.20
C ASP A 99 3.58 10.13 3.90
N LYS A 100 3.42 11.37 3.43
CA LYS A 100 2.80 11.65 2.14
C LYS A 100 3.57 11.03 0.99
N PHE A 101 4.90 11.24 0.97
CA PHE A 101 5.77 10.65 -0.04
C PHE A 101 5.64 9.12 -0.07
N LEU A 102 5.70 8.46 1.09
CA LEU A 102 5.63 7.02 1.20
C LEU A 102 4.26 6.48 0.72
N GLY A 103 3.16 7.15 1.10
CA GLY A 103 1.82 6.81 0.62
C GLY A 103 1.68 6.95 -0.91
N GLU A 104 2.25 8.02 -1.49
CA GLU A 104 2.29 8.21 -2.95
C GLU A 104 3.22 7.20 -3.65
N ALA A 105 4.37 6.89 -3.06
CA ALA A 105 5.29 5.88 -3.59
C ALA A 105 4.63 4.51 -3.66
N LEU A 106 3.93 4.09 -2.61
CA LEU A 106 3.24 2.80 -2.54
C LEU A 106 2.14 2.63 -3.61
N THR A 107 1.76 3.70 -4.31
CA THR A 107 0.84 3.58 -5.47
C THR A 107 1.45 2.79 -6.63
N PHE A 108 2.76 2.53 -6.62
CA PHE A 108 3.37 1.65 -7.62
C PHE A 108 2.81 0.22 -7.57
N LEU A 109 2.29 -0.21 -6.42
CA LEU A 109 1.56 -1.47 -6.30
C LEU A 109 0.25 -1.42 -7.09
N ASP A 110 -0.49 -0.33 -6.98
CA ASP A 110 -1.82 -0.17 -7.57
C ASP A 110 -1.74 -0.08 -9.09
N PHE A 111 -0.78 0.68 -9.61
CA PHE A 111 -0.69 1.01 -11.04
C PHE A 111 0.40 0.25 -11.79
N GLY A 112 1.33 -0.39 -11.08
CA GLY A 112 2.54 -0.97 -11.64
C GLY A 112 3.76 -0.07 -11.53
N PHE A 113 3.57 1.26 -11.44
CA PHE A 113 4.64 2.24 -11.27
C PHE A 113 4.22 3.47 -10.48
N ALA A 114 5.20 4.14 -9.89
CA ALA A 114 5.07 5.50 -9.34
C ALA A 114 6.32 6.30 -9.70
N LEU A 115 6.13 7.58 -10.01
CA LEU A 115 7.20 8.48 -10.46
C LEU A 115 7.23 9.74 -9.60
N PHE A 116 8.46 10.15 -9.28
CA PHE A 116 8.72 11.42 -8.60
C PHE A 116 9.85 12.16 -9.32
N GLU A 117 9.77 13.48 -9.30
CA GLU A 117 10.87 14.34 -9.68
C GLU A 117 11.55 14.87 -8.41
N MET A 118 12.87 14.71 -8.33
CA MET A 118 13.70 15.32 -7.29
C MET A 118 13.86 16.80 -7.60
N VAL A 119 13.39 17.65 -6.71
CA VAL A 119 13.56 19.10 -6.78
C VAL A 119 14.45 19.51 -5.62
N PHE A 120 15.59 20.14 -5.96
CA PHE A 120 16.58 20.56 -4.99
C PHE A 120 16.51 22.05 -4.75
N GLU A 121 16.90 22.47 -3.55
CA GLU A 121 17.12 23.86 -3.18
C GLU A 121 18.37 24.01 -2.33
N SER A 122 18.92 25.25 -2.30
CA SER A 122 20.04 25.56 -1.42
C SER A 122 19.54 26.15 -0.13
N HIS A 123 19.96 25.58 1.00
CA HIS A 123 19.65 26.10 2.33
C HIS A 123 20.86 25.97 3.27
N GLN A 124 20.86 26.74 4.34
CA GLN A 124 21.91 26.68 5.35
C GLN A 124 21.61 25.62 6.40
N MET A 125 22.55 24.67 6.54
CA MET A 125 22.50 23.64 7.57
C MET A 125 23.82 23.65 8.37
N ASN A 126 23.73 23.78 9.68
CA ASN A 126 24.91 23.86 10.56
C ASN A 126 25.96 24.91 10.13
N GLY A 127 25.51 26.06 9.61
CA GLY A 127 26.37 27.15 9.16
C GLY A 127 27.10 26.90 7.83
N ARG A 128 26.66 25.91 7.05
CA ARG A 128 27.17 25.60 5.71
C ARG A 128 26.04 25.64 4.70
N ASP A 129 26.31 26.16 3.50
CA ASP A 129 25.39 26.08 2.39
C ASP A 129 25.37 24.63 1.88
N ARG A 130 24.18 24.02 1.84
CA ARG A 130 23.95 22.65 1.36
C ARG A 130 22.86 22.68 0.30
N ILE A 131 22.95 21.72 -0.63
CA ILE A 131 21.90 21.47 -1.61
C ILE A 131 21.05 20.31 -1.06
N GLY A 132 19.86 20.66 -0.57
CA GLY A 132 18.92 19.71 -0.01
C GLY A 132 17.69 19.50 -0.89
N LEU A 133 16.71 18.77 -0.38
CA LEU A 133 15.46 18.49 -1.06
C LEU A 133 14.45 19.60 -0.81
N ALA A 134 14.03 20.32 -1.86
CA ALA A 134 12.84 21.18 -1.77
C ALA A 134 11.56 20.32 -1.75
N LYS A 135 11.51 19.25 -2.53
CA LYS A 135 10.41 18.27 -2.56
C LYS A 135 10.73 17.07 -3.42
N LEU A 136 10.04 15.98 -3.18
CA LEU A 136 9.87 14.85 -4.09
C LEU A 136 8.51 14.99 -4.78
N GLY A 137 8.53 15.53 -6.01
CA GLY A 137 7.32 15.90 -6.74
C GLY A 137 6.65 14.70 -7.41
N TYR A 138 5.57 14.19 -6.82
CA TYR A 138 4.80 13.08 -7.41
C TYR A 138 4.28 13.40 -8.81
N ARG A 139 4.45 12.47 -9.74
CA ARG A 139 3.97 12.53 -11.11
C ARG A 139 2.88 11.48 -11.32
N LYS A 140 1.62 11.96 -11.36
CA LYS A 140 0.46 11.06 -11.47
C LYS A 140 0.54 10.21 -12.73
N GLN A 141 0.25 8.92 -12.63
CA GLN A 141 0.38 7.94 -13.71
C GLN A 141 -0.33 8.35 -15.01
N THR A 142 -1.53 8.91 -14.89
CA THR A 142 -2.33 9.36 -16.04
C THR A 142 -1.77 10.57 -16.77
N THR A 143 -0.73 11.21 -16.23
CA THR A 143 -0.07 12.37 -16.85
C THR A 143 1.17 12.01 -17.64
N ILE A 144 1.63 10.75 -17.57
CA ILE A 144 2.82 10.30 -18.29
C ILE A 144 2.45 9.97 -19.74
N ALA A 145 2.99 10.76 -20.67
CA ALA A 145 2.71 10.63 -22.09
C ALA A 145 3.72 9.72 -22.80
N ALA A 146 5.00 9.76 -22.41
CA ALA A 146 6.06 8.93 -22.97
C ALA A 146 7.14 8.61 -21.93
N TRP A 147 7.86 7.50 -22.15
CA TRP A 147 8.97 7.04 -21.33
C TRP A 147 10.34 7.49 -21.86
N GLU A 148 10.33 8.64 -22.49
CA GLU A 148 11.50 9.36 -22.99
C GLU A 148 11.21 10.86 -22.94
N THR A 149 12.27 11.66 -23.01
CA THR A 149 12.11 13.11 -23.15
C THR A 149 11.75 13.47 -24.60
N ALA A 150 11.33 14.72 -24.84
CA ALA A 150 11.03 15.20 -26.20
C ALA A 150 12.24 15.07 -27.18
N ASP A 151 13.45 15.06 -26.65
CA ASP A 151 14.70 14.89 -27.43
C ASP A 151 15.14 13.42 -27.52
N HIS A 152 14.24 12.47 -27.26
CA HIS A 152 14.53 11.02 -27.25
C HIS A 152 15.69 10.63 -26.32
N GLN A 153 15.89 11.33 -25.21
CA GLN A 153 16.85 10.98 -24.17
C GLN A 153 16.15 10.21 -23.04
N PRO A 154 16.90 9.45 -22.22
CA PRO A 154 16.34 8.77 -21.05
C PRO A 154 15.61 9.75 -20.12
N GLY A 155 14.39 9.41 -19.75
CA GLY A 155 13.53 10.24 -18.91
C GLY A 155 12.06 9.97 -19.19
N VAL A 156 11.20 10.94 -18.88
CA VAL A 156 9.77 10.88 -19.16
C VAL A 156 9.26 12.20 -19.72
N THR A 157 8.22 12.11 -20.56
CA THR A 157 7.42 13.27 -20.97
C THR A 157 6.10 13.24 -20.23
N GLN A 158 5.83 14.27 -19.44
CA GLN A 158 4.58 14.49 -18.73
C GLN A 158 3.69 15.45 -19.51
N ARG A 159 2.41 15.14 -19.63
CA ARG A 159 1.39 16.01 -20.22
C ARG A 159 0.49 16.61 -19.17
N SER A 160 0.38 17.93 -19.15
CA SER A 160 -0.53 18.68 -18.30
C SER A 160 -1.98 18.61 -18.82
N TRP A 161 -2.94 19.01 -17.99
CA TRP A 161 -4.35 19.06 -18.34
C TRP A 161 -4.65 20.03 -19.50
N ASP A 162 -3.82 21.08 -19.69
CA ASP A 162 -3.91 22.05 -20.81
C ASP A 162 -3.19 21.57 -22.08
N GLY A 163 -2.71 20.33 -22.09
CA GLY A 163 -2.04 19.71 -23.22
C GLY A 163 -0.56 20.05 -23.37
N LYS A 164 0.01 20.89 -22.48
CA LYS A 164 1.45 21.18 -22.50
C LYS A 164 2.24 19.97 -22.02
N GLU A 165 3.37 19.76 -22.66
CA GLU A 165 4.30 18.68 -22.32
C GLU A 165 5.55 19.25 -21.65
N ALA A 166 6.02 18.52 -20.66
CA ALA A 166 7.26 18.81 -19.95
C ALA A 166 8.11 17.53 -19.88
N SER A 167 9.35 17.65 -20.28
CA SER A 167 10.32 16.55 -20.22
C SER A 167 11.08 16.58 -18.91
N ILE A 168 11.20 15.43 -18.26
CA ILE A 168 11.94 15.24 -17.02
C ILE A 168 13.04 14.21 -17.30
N PRO A 169 14.33 14.61 -17.22
CA PRO A 169 15.44 13.71 -17.49
C PRO A 169 15.57 12.64 -16.38
N GLU A 170 16.06 11.47 -16.75
CA GLU A 170 16.24 10.30 -15.86
C GLU A 170 16.98 10.65 -14.56
N ILE A 171 18.00 11.49 -14.63
CA ILE A 171 18.81 11.88 -13.46
C ILE A 171 18.01 12.59 -12.37
N LYS A 172 16.84 13.15 -12.70
CA LYS A 172 15.93 13.80 -11.75
C LYS A 172 14.78 12.91 -11.32
N LEU A 173 14.70 11.69 -11.85
CA LEU A 173 13.57 10.80 -11.61
C LEU A 173 13.87 9.78 -10.53
N ILE A 174 12.87 9.57 -9.68
CA ILE A 174 12.74 8.37 -8.86
C ILE A 174 11.62 7.56 -9.47
N ARG A 175 11.93 6.33 -9.86
CA ARG A 175 10.98 5.44 -10.50
C ARG A 175 10.82 4.16 -9.71
N PHE A 176 9.65 3.94 -9.17
CA PHE A 176 9.25 2.68 -8.56
C PHE A 176 8.49 1.87 -9.60
N THR A 177 8.97 0.68 -9.95
CA THR A 177 8.32 -0.19 -10.92
C THR A 177 8.17 -1.59 -10.34
N ARG A 178 6.94 -2.10 -10.35
CA ARG A 178 6.63 -3.43 -9.86
C ARG A 178 6.79 -4.46 -10.98
N LYS A 179 7.55 -5.53 -10.73
CA LYS A 179 7.79 -6.60 -11.72
C LYS A 179 8.20 -6.05 -13.09
N GLN A 180 9.22 -5.20 -13.08
CA GLN A 180 9.78 -4.70 -14.33
C GLN A 180 10.41 -5.86 -15.10
N GLU A 181 10.05 -5.99 -16.38
CA GLU A 181 10.64 -6.91 -17.32
C GLU A 181 11.26 -6.09 -18.47
N GLY A 182 12.57 -6.21 -18.65
CA GLY A 182 13.30 -5.41 -19.64
C GLY A 182 13.07 -3.90 -19.45
N ASP A 183 12.70 -3.23 -20.54
CA ASP A 183 12.45 -1.78 -20.58
C ASP A 183 10.98 -1.41 -20.26
N ASN A 184 10.20 -2.35 -19.75
CA ASN A 184 8.83 -2.07 -19.33
C ASN A 184 8.80 -1.29 -18.02
N TYR A 185 8.87 0.03 -18.10
CA TYR A 185 8.82 0.93 -16.95
C TYR A 185 7.44 1.08 -16.33
N GLN A 186 6.36 0.70 -17.02
CA GLN A 186 5.01 0.67 -16.45
C GLN A 186 4.86 -0.48 -15.45
N GLY A 187 5.65 -1.53 -15.60
CA GLY A 187 5.56 -2.70 -14.76
C GLY A 187 4.17 -3.35 -14.81
N ILE A 188 3.89 -4.18 -13.83
CA ILE A 188 2.63 -4.91 -13.74
C ILE A 188 1.91 -4.56 -12.43
N SER A 189 0.73 -3.95 -12.52
CA SER A 189 -0.14 -3.67 -11.37
C SER A 189 -0.44 -4.95 -10.58
N ILE A 190 -0.48 -4.87 -9.25
CA ILE A 190 -0.96 -5.97 -8.42
C ILE A 190 -2.43 -6.29 -8.70
N LEU A 191 -3.20 -5.29 -9.16
CA LEU A 191 -4.61 -5.42 -9.50
C LEU A 191 -4.85 -6.08 -10.86
N ARG A 192 -3.80 -6.26 -11.69
CA ARG A 192 -3.94 -6.82 -13.03
C ARG A 192 -4.63 -8.18 -13.05
N ALA A 193 -4.23 -9.09 -12.20
CA ALA A 193 -4.84 -10.41 -12.11
C ALA A 193 -6.20 -10.40 -11.40
N ALA A 194 -6.43 -9.44 -10.49
CA ALA A 194 -7.69 -9.25 -9.80
C ALA A 194 -8.80 -8.68 -10.72
N TYR A 195 -8.44 -7.99 -11.81
CA TYR A 195 -9.38 -7.30 -12.71
C TYR A 195 -10.55 -8.19 -13.15
N ARG A 196 -10.29 -9.43 -13.55
CA ARG A 196 -11.33 -10.35 -14.00
C ARG A 196 -12.38 -10.61 -12.93
N HIS A 197 -11.93 -10.81 -11.70
CA HIS A 197 -12.81 -11.10 -10.56
C HIS A 197 -13.59 -9.86 -10.14
N TRP A 198 -12.95 -8.71 -10.07
CA TRP A 198 -13.60 -7.43 -9.83
C TRP A 198 -14.69 -7.14 -10.87
N TYR A 199 -14.39 -7.30 -12.17
CA TYR A 199 -15.33 -7.03 -13.24
C TYR A 199 -16.55 -7.94 -13.21
N ILE A 200 -16.38 -9.22 -12.89
CA ILE A 200 -17.50 -10.16 -12.76
C ILE A 200 -18.31 -9.83 -11.51
N LYS A 201 -17.68 -9.56 -10.39
CA LYS A 201 -18.31 -9.17 -9.13
C LYS A 201 -19.20 -7.92 -9.30
N ASP A 202 -18.70 -6.88 -9.94
CA ASP A 202 -19.48 -5.66 -10.23
C ASP A 202 -20.76 -5.97 -11.03
N LYS A 203 -20.67 -6.88 -12.01
CA LYS A 203 -21.86 -7.34 -12.76
C LYS A 203 -22.82 -8.14 -11.89
N LEU A 204 -22.33 -8.97 -10.99
CA LEU A 204 -23.18 -9.74 -10.08
C LEU A 204 -23.97 -8.83 -9.16
N TYR A 205 -23.36 -7.79 -8.59
CA TYR A 205 -24.09 -6.80 -7.80
C TYR A 205 -25.20 -6.11 -8.59
N LYS A 206 -24.96 -5.75 -9.85
CA LYS A 206 -25.97 -5.14 -10.73
C LYS A 206 -27.12 -6.10 -11.02
N ILE A 207 -26.81 -7.36 -11.30
CA ILE A 207 -27.83 -8.41 -11.55
C ILE A 207 -28.67 -8.64 -10.31
N ASP A 208 -28.04 -8.70 -9.14
CA ASP A 208 -28.70 -8.88 -7.86
C ASP A 208 -29.66 -7.72 -7.54
N ALA A 209 -29.18 -6.49 -7.67
CA ALA A 209 -30.00 -5.29 -7.47
C ALA A 209 -31.24 -5.27 -8.39
N VAL A 210 -31.06 -5.58 -9.68
CA VAL A 210 -32.18 -5.69 -10.64
C VAL A 210 -33.12 -6.84 -10.29
N GLY A 211 -32.55 -7.95 -9.79
CA GLY A 211 -33.33 -9.10 -9.35
C GLY A 211 -34.22 -8.76 -8.15
N HIS A 212 -33.65 -8.10 -7.14
CA HIS A 212 -34.40 -7.62 -5.98
C HIS A 212 -35.50 -6.61 -6.35
N GLU A 213 -35.20 -5.64 -7.25
CA GLU A 213 -36.21 -4.71 -7.74
C GLU A 213 -37.38 -5.44 -8.40
N ARG A 214 -37.07 -6.42 -9.28
CA ARG A 214 -38.12 -7.20 -9.95
C ARG A 214 -38.93 -8.08 -8.99
N GLN A 215 -38.29 -8.63 -7.99
CA GLN A 215 -38.97 -9.47 -7.00
C GLN A 215 -39.83 -8.65 -6.04
N ALA A 216 -39.35 -7.47 -5.64
CA ALA A 216 -40.08 -6.57 -4.75
C ALA A 216 -41.34 -6.01 -5.39
N VAL A 217 -41.32 -5.70 -6.67
CA VAL A 217 -42.45 -5.08 -7.39
C VAL A 217 -43.33 -6.12 -8.05
N GLY A 218 -42.82 -7.34 -8.31
CA GLY A 218 -43.54 -8.37 -9.08
C GLY A 218 -43.70 -8.00 -10.57
N ILE A 219 -44.22 -8.94 -11.35
CA ILE A 219 -44.63 -8.70 -12.74
C ILE A 219 -46.16 -8.59 -12.73
N LEU A 220 -46.67 -7.40 -13.05
CA LEU A 220 -48.07 -7.19 -13.18
C LEU A 220 -48.57 -7.72 -14.53
N ASP A 221 -49.41 -8.75 -14.51
CA ASP A 221 -50.08 -9.26 -15.68
C ASP A 221 -51.48 -8.65 -15.76
N VAL A 222 -51.80 -8.12 -16.93
CA VAL A 222 -53.07 -7.48 -17.18
C VAL A 222 -53.73 -8.13 -18.39
N THR A 223 -54.75 -8.94 -18.11
CA THR A 223 -55.56 -9.58 -19.16
C THR A 223 -56.70 -8.64 -19.56
N THR A 224 -56.77 -8.32 -20.84
CA THR A 224 -57.84 -7.45 -21.40
C THR A 224 -59.03 -8.27 -21.82
N PRO A 225 -60.29 -7.87 -21.43
CA PRO A 225 -61.47 -8.56 -21.86
C PRO A 225 -61.74 -8.36 -23.36
N PRO A 226 -62.48 -9.30 -24.00
CA PRO A 226 -62.93 -9.11 -25.42
C PRO A 226 -63.80 -7.84 -25.52
N GLY A 227 -63.49 -6.97 -26.51
CA GLY A 227 -64.23 -5.74 -26.72
C GLY A 227 -63.71 -4.49 -25.99
N ALA A 228 -62.60 -4.59 -25.24
CA ALA A 228 -61.98 -3.44 -24.58
C ALA A 228 -61.54 -2.37 -25.62
N THR A 229 -61.90 -1.11 -25.34
CA THR A 229 -61.55 0.01 -26.22
C THR A 229 -60.07 0.39 -26.05
N ASP A 230 -59.49 1.02 -27.05
CA ASP A 230 -58.09 1.49 -26.98
C ASP A 230 -57.89 2.54 -25.88
N LYS A 231 -58.97 3.29 -25.56
CA LYS A 231 -58.96 4.26 -24.45
C LYS A 231 -58.83 3.54 -23.11
N ASP A 232 -59.53 2.43 -22.91
CA ASP A 232 -59.50 1.64 -21.68
C ASP A 232 -58.15 0.91 -21.51
N LYS A 233 -57.63 0.38 -22.62
CA LYS A 233 -56.27 -0.20 -22.64
C LYS A 233 -55.18 0.81 -22.27
N LYS A 234 -55.35 2.07 -22.74
CA LYS A 234 -54.40 3.14 -22.42
C LYS A 234 -54.47 3.55 -20.97
N LYS A 235 -55.69 3.66 -20.40
CA LYS A 235 -55.87 3.93 -18.96
C LYS A 235 -55.28 2.83 -18.10
N MET A 236 -55.52 1.55 -18.43
CA MET A 236 -55.01 0.43 -17.67
C MET A 236 -53.46 0.33 -17.73
N ARG A 237 -52.87 0.63 -18.86
CA ARG A 237 -51.40 0.71 -18.98
C ARG A 237 -50.80 1.80 -18.10
N GLN A 238 -51.49 2.94 -17.99
CA GLN A 238 -51.05 4.03 -17.10
C GLN A 238 -51.17 3.62 -15.65
N LEU A 239 -52.27 3.01 -15.27
CA LEU A 239 -52.51 2.51 -13.93
C LEU A 239 -51.54 1.43 -13.51
N ALA A 240 -51.22 0.51 -14.44
CA ALA A 240 -50.20 -0.51 -14.23
C ALA A 240 -48.77 0.09 -14.05
N ARG A 241 -48.49 1.20 -14.74
CA ARG A 241 -47.24 1.93 -14.54
C ARG A 241 -47.16 2.63 -13.19
N ASN A 242 -48.27 3.26 -12.76
CA ASN A 242 -48.33 3.96 -11.48
C ASN A 242 -48.23 2.99 -10.30
N LEU A 243 -48.84 1.83 -10.38
CA LEU A 243 -48.67 0.74 -9.39
C LEU A 243 -47.24 0.28 -9.28
N ARG A 244 -46.58 0.10 -10.43
CA ARG A 244 -45.14 -0.29 -10.47
C ARG A 244 -44.23 0.79 -9.91
N ALA A 245 -44.62 2.07 -10.07
CA ALA A 245 -43.86 3.21 -9.53
C ALA A 245 -44.15 3.50 -8.05
N ASN A 246 -44.91 2.66 -7.35
CA ASN A 246 -45.37 2.87 -5.98
C ASN A 246 -46.14 4.19 -5.76
N GLN A 247 -46.75 4.73 -6.80
CA GLN A 247 -47.56 5.96 -6.73
C GLN A 247 -49.01 5.69 -6.26
N GLU A 248 -49.46 4.46 -6.42
CA GLU A 248 -50.83 4.02 -6.00
C GLU A 248 -50.75 2.71 -5.22
N SER A 249 -51.46 2.64 -4.09
CA SER A 249 -51.45 1.47 -3.20
C SER A 249 -52.63 0.52 -3.45
N TYR A 250 -53.53 0.89 -4.33
CA TYR A 250 -54.70 0.08 -4.70
C TYR A 250 -54.95 0.15 -6.20
N LEU A 251 -55.68 -0.84 -6.70
CA LEU A 251 -56.07 -0.94 -8.08
C LEU A 251 -57.57 -1.11 -8.19
N GLU A 252 -58.23 -0.19 -8.91
CA GLU A 252 -59.62 -0.31 -9.28
C GLU A 252 -59.71 -0.51 -10.82
N HIS A 253 -60.42 -1.54 -11.24
CA HIS A 253 -60.57 -1.85 -12.66
C HIS A 253 -62.03 -2.21 -12.99
N PRO A 254 -62.51 -1.96 -14.22
CA PRO A 254 -63.85 -2.36 -14.67
C PRO A 254 -64.01 -3.87 -14.70
N GLU A 255 -65.27 -4.31 -14.66
CA GLU A 255 -65.61 -5.73 -14.75
C GLU A 255 -65.02 -6.40 -16.02
N GLY A 256 -64.52 -7.62 -15.87
CA GLY A 256 -63.94 -8.41 -16.95
C GLY A 256 -62.43 -8.22 -17.17
N TRP A 257 -61.81 -7.24 -16.49
CA TRP A 257 -60.35 -7.14 -16.46
C TRP A 257 -59.81 -8.05 -15.35
N VAL A 258 -58.74 -8.76 -15.64
CA VAL A 258 -58.00 -9.55 -14.64
C VAL A 258 -56.64 -8.93 -14.49
N VAL A 259 -56.31 -8.53 -13.28
CA VAL A 259 -55.03 -7.97 -12.91
C VAL A 259 -54.45 -8.83 -11.79
N GLN A 260 -53.32 -9.42 -12.05
CA GLN A 260 -52.66 -10.28 -11.10
C GLN A 260 -51.15 -10.07 -11.13
N PHE A 261 -50.52 -10.21 -9.97
CA PHE A 261 -49.08 -10.27 -9.93
C PHE A 261 -48.64 -11.71 -10.29
N LEU A 262 -47.89 -11.82 -11.36
CA LEU A 262 -47.21 -13.08 -11.66
C LEU A 262 -46.12 -13.26 -10.61
N ASN A 263 -46.46 -13.95 -9.55
CA ASN A 263 -45.43 -14.45 -8.63
C ASN A 263 -44.70 -15.56 -9.32
N ASN A 264 -43.41 -15.34 -9.55
CA ASN A 264 -42.51 -16.38 -10.04
C ASN A 264 -42.27 -17.40 -8.92
N GLN A 265 -43.34 -18.13 -8.50
CA GLN A 265 -43.30 -19.11 -7.41
C GLN A 265 -42.42 -20.34 -7.73
N GLY A 266 -41.72 -20.36 -8.87
CA GLY A 266 -40.94 -21.54 -9.33
C GLY A 266 -39.45 -21.30 -9.51
N SER A 267 -38.95 -20.08 -9.53
CA SER A 267 -37.52 -19.83 -9.60
C SER A 267 -37.08 -19.00 -8.39
N SER A 268 -36.64 -19.68 -7.33
CA SER A 268 -35.81 -19.01 -6.34
C SER A 268 -34.69 -18.30 -7.10
N MET A 269 -34.63 -16.98 -7.01
CA MET A 269 -33.50 -16.25 -7.54
C MET A 269 -32.25 -16.91 -7.00
N ARG A 270 -31.35 -17.29 -7.89
CA ARG A 270 -30.12 -17.91 -7.46
C ARG A 270 -29.39 -16.92 -6.55
N ASP A 271 -29.11 -17.35 -5.35
CA ASP A 271 -28.28 -16.62 -4.42
C ASP A 271 -26.93 -16.29 -5.08
N VAL A 272 -26.64 -15.00 -5.26
CA VAL A 272 -25.38 -14.53 -5.89
C VAL A 272 -24.27 -14.34 -4.86
N GLU A 273 -24.58 -14.33 -3.57
CA GLU A 273 -23.63 -14.10 -2.49
C GLU A 273 -22.46 -15.09 -2.50
N PRO A 274 -22.66 -16.42 -2.68
CA PRO A 274 -21.56 -17.35 -2.79
C PRO A 274 -20.62 -17.06 -3.96
N SER A 275 -21.16 -16.53 -5.07
CA SER A 275 -20.35 -16.15 -6.23
C SER A 275 -19.56 -14.87 -5.97
N ILE A 276 -20.16 -13.87 -5.31
CA ILE A 276 -19.49 -12.65 -4.86
C ILE A 276 -18.35 -12.99 -3.92
N ASN A 277 -18.62 -13.80 -2.90
CA ASN A 277 -17.63 -14.27 -1.93
C ASN A 277 -16.48 -15.04 -2.61
N HIS A 278 -16.77 -15.85 -3.64
CA HIS A 278 -15.73 -16.50 -4.43
C HIS A 278 -14.80 -15.45 -5.10
N HIS A 279 -15.35 -14.41 -5.71
CA HIS A 279 -14.55 -13.40 -6.36
C HIS A 279 -13.75 -12.54 -5.37
N ASP A 280 -14.30 -12.24 -4.20
CA ASP A 280 -13.58 -11.56 -3.13
C ASP A 280 -12.37 -12.37 -2.66
N ARG A 281 -12.53 -13.68 -2.46
CA ARG A 281 -11.41 -14.57 -2.13
C ARG A 281 -10.32 -14.58 -3.21
N GLN A 282 -10.69 -14.55 -4.47
CA GLN A 282 -9.70 -14.51 -5.55
C GLN A 282 -8.96 -13.17 -5.62
N ILE A 283 -9.64 -12.06 -5.30
CA ILE A 283 -9.01 -10.72 -5.18
C ILE A 283 -8.00 -10.75 -4.04
N MET A 284 -8.39 -11.21 -2.84
CA MET A 284 -7.50 -11.30 -1.68
C MET A 284 -6.29 -12.20 -1.94
N LYS A 285 -6.48 -13.36 -2.60
CA LYS A 285 -5.37 -14.25 -2.98
C LYS A 285 -4.35 -13.56 -3.87
N ASN A 286 -4.80 -12.75 -4.84
CA ASN A 286 -3.91 -12.05 -5.74
C ASN A 286 -3.02 -11.04 -5.02
N VAL A 287 -3.55 -10.42 -3.97
CA VAL A 287 -2.83 -9.43 -3.16
C VAL A 287 -2.09 -10.07 -1.97
N LEU A 288 -2.10 -11.41 -1.87
CA LEU A 288 -1.57 -12.18 -0.73
C LEU A 288 -2.25 -11.85 0.63
N ALA A 289 -3.41 -11.19 0.59
CA ALA A 289 -4.16 -10.79 1.78
C ALA A 289 -5.18 -11.86 2.22
N GLN A 290 -4.99 -13.10 1.81
CA GLN A 290 -5.91 -14.21 2.14
C GLN A 290 -5.97 -14.53 3.65
N PHE A 291 -4.97 -14.08 4.42
CA PHE A 291 -4.98 -14.23 5.89
C PHE A 291 -6.12 -13.43 6.55
N LEU A 292 -6.59 -12.35 5.91
CA LEU A 292 -7.74 -11.57 6.39
C LEU A 292 -9.04 -12.40 6.40
N GLU A 293 -9.12 -13.45 5.60
CA GLU A 293 -10.29 -14.31 5.49
C GLU A 293 -10.35 -15.37 6.61
N ILE A 294 -9.22 -15.76 7.16
CA ILE A 294 -9.12 -16.87 8.13
C ILE A 294 -9.92 -16.57 9.41
N GLY A 295 -10.01 -15.30 9.80
CA GLY A 295 -10.78 -14.86 10.96
C GLY A 295 -12.30 -14.84 10.75
N SER A 296 -12.79 -14.82 9.51
CA SER A 296 -14.20 -14.66 9.17
C SER A 296 -14.94 -15.97 8.90
N ALA A 297 -14.26 -17.03 8.55
CA ALA A 297 -14.87 -18.25 7.97
C ALA A 297 -15.16 -19.37 8.97
N GLY A 298 -15.03 -19.19 10.29
CA GLY A 298 -15.39 -20.24 11.27
C GLY A 298 -14.76 -21.64 11.03
N SER A 299 -13.84 -21.75 10.10
CA SER A 299 -13.16 -22.98 9.77
C SER A 299 -11.99 -23.18 10.72
N SER A 300 -12.01 -24.29 11.42
CA SER A 300 -10.93 -24.85 12.22
C SER A 300 -9.69 -25.17 11.34
N GLY A 301 -9.17 -24.14 10.66
CA GLY A 301 -7.85 -24.19 10.06
C GLY A 301 -6.83 -24.30 11.18
N THR A 302 -5.97 -25.32 11.12
CA THR A 302 -4.92 -25.54 12.11
C THR A 302 -4.07 -24.26 12.23
N ARG A 303 -3.78 -23.86 13.45
CA ARG A 303 -2.97 -22.68 13.82
C ARG A 303 -1.71 -22.53 12.95
N ASN A 304 -1.08 -23.62 12.61
CA ASN A 304 0.13 -23.67 11.78
C ASN A 304 -0.09 -23.16 10.34
N VAL A 305 -1.26 -23.38 9.73
CA VAL A 305 -1.55 -22.88 8.35
C VAL A 305 -1.73 -21.36 8.37
N SER A 306 -2.32 -20.82 9.45
CA SER A 306 -2.47 -19.37 9.63
C SER A 306 -1.12 -18.70 9.83
N GLU A 307 -0.23 -19.28 10.63
CA GLU A 307 1.12 -18.74 10.89
C GLU A 307 1.98 -18.76 9.61
N ASP A 308 1.92 -19.82 8.80
CA ASP A 308 2.66 -19.87 7.54
C ASP A 308 2.17 -18.85 6.52
N GLN A 309 0.87 -18.61 6.45
CA GLN A 309 0.30 -17.59 5.53
C GLN A 309 0.66 -16.16 5.97
N SER A 310 0.61 -15.88 7.27
CA SER A 310 1.05 -14.60 7.83
C SER A 310 2.52 -14.35 7.52
N ARG A 311 3.38 -15.36 7.69
CA ARG A 311 4.80 -15.26 7.38
C ARG A 311 5.08 -14.96 5.90
N LEU A 312 4.37 -15.61 4.98
CA LEU A 312 4.51 -15.33 3.54
C LEU A 312 4.09 -13.89 3.21
N PHE A 313 3.03 -13.42 3.84
CA PHE A 313 2.58 -12.04 3.70
C PHE A 313 3.62 -11.05 4.21
N GLU A 314 4.16 -11.27 5.42
CA GLU A 314 5.22 -10.43 5.99
C GLU A 314 6.45 -10.37 5.07
N LEU A 315 6.89 -11.50 4.52
CA LEU A 315 7.99 -11.53 3.56
C LEU A 315 7.68 -10.71 2.30
N ALA A 316 6.43 -10.73 1.82
CA ALA A 316 6.02 -9.92 0.68
C ALA A 316 6.03 -8.42 1.01
N VAL A 317 5.54 -8.03 2.19
CA VAL A 317 5.56 -6.64 2.68
C VAL A 317 7.00 -6.15 2.86
N GLN A 318 7.86 -6.96 3.48
CA GLN A 318 9.28 -6.65 3.63
C GLN A 318 9.99 -6.50 2.26
N HIS A 319 9.63 -7.32 1.28
CA HIS A 319 10.19 -7.20 -0.07
C HIS A 319 9.81 -5.87 -0.72
N VAL A 320 8.55 -5.44 -0.59
CA VAL A 320 8.07 -4.14 -1.09
C VAL A 320 8.81 -2.99 -0.42
N ALA A 321 8.97 -3.01 0.90
CA ALA A 321 9.70 -2.00 1.64
C ALA A 321 11.19 -1.92 1.19
N LYS A 322 11.83 -3.08 1.01
CA LYS A 322 13.21 -3.15 0.48
C LYS A 322 13.34 -2.60 -0.93
N GLN A 323 12.32 -2.75 -1.79
CA GLN A 323 12.32 -2.13 -3.12
C GLN A 323 12.31 -0.60 -3.02
N ILE A 324 11.52 -0.03 -2.09
CA ILE A 324 11.50 1.42 -1.85
C ILE A 324 12.88 1.89 -1.36
N VAL A 325 13.43 1.24 -0.35
CA VAL A 325 14.76 1.54 0.20
C VAL A 325 15.83 1.50 -0.89
N SER A 326 15.87 0.42 -1.67
CA SER A 326 16.86 0.26 -2.75
C SER A 326 16.75 1.36 -3.80
N GLN A 327 15.55 1.76 -4.16
CA GLN A 327 15.36 2.83 -5.14
C GLN A 327 15.79 4.18 -4.59
N LEU A 328 15.43 4.51 -3.37
CA LEU A 328 15.86 5.74 -2.69
C LEU A 328 17.38 5.78 -2.50
N GLN A 329 17.98 4.66 -2.10
CA GLN A 329 19.44 4.52 -1.94
C GLN A 329 20.18 4.85 -3.24
N ASN A 330 19.67 4.34 -4.36
CA ASN A 330 20.33 4.48 -5.66
C ASN A 330 20.06 5.82 -6.36
N THR A 331 19.07 6.59 -5.91
CA THR A 331 18.69 7.87 -6.50
C THR A 331 18.89 9.02 -5.53
N VAL A 332 18.04 9.14 -4.52
CA VAL A 332 18.01 10.30 -3.61
C VAL A 332 19.25 10.39 -2.74
N VAL A 333 19.61 9.27 -2.07
CA VAL A 333 20.77 9.24 -1.17
C VAL A 333 22.06 9.58 -1.95
N ARG A 334 22.26 8.96 -3.10
CA ARG A 334 23.42 9.24 -3.94
C ARG A 334 23.42 10.69 -4.41
N ALA A 335 22.31 11.19 -4.92
CA ALA A 335 22.23 12.57 -5.39
C ALA A 335 22.56 13.60 -4.29
N LEU A 336 22.01 13.41 -3.08
CA LEU A 336 22.27 14.28 -1.93
C LEU A 336 23.75 14.24 -1.52
N VAL A 337 24.36 13.06 -1.49
CA VAL A 337 25.77 12.91 -1.12
C VAL A 337 26.67 13.51 -2.20
N ASP A 338 26.45 13.19 -3.48
CA ASP A 338 27.27 13.66 -4.58
C ASP A 338 27.27 15.19 -4.76
N LEU A 339 26.13 15.82 -4.42
CA LEU A 339 25.97 17.28 -4.51
C LEU A 339 26.68 18.02 -3.37
N ASN A 340 26.90 17.38 -2.21
CA ASN A 340 27.33 18.08 -1.00
C ASN A 340 28.66 17.61 -0.43
N PHE A 341 29.11 16.42 -0.76
CA PHE A 341 30.28 15.81 -0.12
C PHE A 341 31.27 15.26 -1.16
N THR A 342 32.54 15.24 -0.77
CA THR A 342 33.61 14.65 -1.57
C THR A 342 34.44 13.72 -0.71
N ASN A 343 34.85 12.59 -1.27
CA ASN A 343 35.68 11.58 -0.60
C ASN A 343 35.00 11.06 0.70
N VAL A 344 33.76 10.66 0.58
CA VAL A 344 32.95 10.01 1.63
C VAL A 344 32.33 8.72 1.07
N GLU A 345 32.05 7.78 1.94
CA GLU A 345 31.23 6.61 1.59
C GLU A 345 29.76 6.93 1.76
N TYR A 346 28.90 6.24 0.99
CA TYR A 346 27.46 6.48 1.07
C TYR A 346 26.87 5.84 2.33
N PRO A 347 26.04 6.58 3.07
CA PRO A 347 25.28 6.01 4.17
C PRO A 347 24.27 5.00 3.64
N THR A 348 23.82 4.10 4.49
CA THR A 348 22.89 3.02 4.12
C THR A 348 21.51 3.30 4.69
N LEU A 349 20.50 3.46 3.81
CA LEU A 349 19.11 3.54 4.20
C LEU A 349 18.60 2.14 4.56
N ARG A 350 17.92 2.02 5.69
CA ARG A 350 17.33 0.76 6.19
C ARG A 350 15.87 0.93 6.54
N VAL A 351 15.16 -0.17 6.54
CA VAL A 351 13.78 -0.26 7.05
C VAL A 351 13.71 -1.37 8.09
N SER A 352 13.07 -1.08 9.22
CA SER A 352 12.88 -2.00 10.35
C SER A 352 11.43 -1.92 10.88
N ASN A 353 11.10 -2.80 11.80
CA ASN A 353 9.80 -2.81 12.51
C ASN A 353 8.56 -2.99 11.62
N ILE A 354 8.69 -3.75 10.52
CA ILE A 354 7.54 -4.07 9.65
C ILE A 354 6.59 -5.10 10.33
N SER A 355 7.10 -5.89 11.28
CA SER A 355 6.27 -6.78 12.11
C SER A 355 6.80 -6.80 13.55
N ASP A 356 5.95 -6.42 14.49
CA ASP A 356 6.27 -6.42 15.94
C ASP A 356 6.40 -7.82 16.53
N ASP A 357 5.99 -8.87 15.80
CA ASP A 357 5.93 -10.24 16.31
C ASP A 357 7.29 -10.92 16.54
N ASN A 358 8.38 -10.30 16.05
CA ASN A 358 9.71 -10.88 16.16
C ASN A 358 10.48 -10.50 17.45
N ILE A 359 10.02 -9.51 18.21
CA ILE A 359 10.74 -9.07 19.42
C ILE A 359 10.93 -10.21 20.42
N PRO A 360 9.91 -11.03 20.76
CA PRO A 360 10.10 -12.17 21.66
C PRO A 360 11.10 -13.20 21.13
N VAL A 361 11.02 -13.50 19.83
CA VAL A 361 11.88 -14.49 19.17
C VAL A 361 13.34 -13.99 19.10
N ILE A 362 13.52 -12.71 18.78
CA ILE A 362 14.84 -12.07 18.74
C ILE A 362 15.42 -12.01 20.17
N SER A 363 14.62 -11.63 21.16
CA SER A 363 15.04 -11.56 22.57
C SER A 363 15.47 -12.94 23.08
N GLU A 364 14.72 -13.99 22.75
CA GLU A 364 15.07 -15.36 23.13
C GLU A 364 16.32 -15.86 22.38
N ALA A 365 16.50 -15.52 21.12
CA ALA A 365 17.69 -15.84 20.35
C ALA A 365 18.92 -15.12 20.90
N ILE A 366 18.83 -13.82 21.20
CA ILE A 366 19.90 -13.03 21.81
C ILE A 366 20.27 -13.64 23.16
N LYS A 367 19.28 -13.97 24.02
CA LYS A 367 19.52 -14.62 25.29
C LYS A 367 20.29 -15.92 25.12
N LYS A 368 19.88 -16.78 24.19
CA LYS A 368 20.57 -18.04 23.89
C LYS A 368 22.01 -17.85 23.40
N PHE A 369 22.26 -16.84 22.59
CA PHE A 369 23.62 -16.53 22.09
C PHE A 369 24.52 -15.94 23.18
N VAL A 370 23.97 -15.12 24.07
CA VAL A 370 24.68 -14.59 25.24
C VAL A 370 24.99 -15.72 26.23
N ASP A 371 23.99 -16.56 26.55
CA ASP A 371 24.15 -17.70 27.47
C ASP A 371 25.14 -18.74 26.91
N ALA A 372 25.22 -18.91 25.59
CA ALA A 372 26.19 -19.77 24.93
C ALA A 372 27.58 -19.13 24.77
N GLY A 373 27.77 -17.89 25.20
CA GLY A 373 29.06 -17.18 25.09
C GLY A 373 29.47 -16.82 23.67
N VAL A 374 28.54 -16.91 22.70
CA VAL A 374 28.77 -16.57 21.28
C VAL A 374 28.77 -15.06 21.07
N ILE A 375 27.99 -14.32 21.86
CA ILE A 375 27.91 -12.85 21.82
C ILE A 375 28.22 -12.35 23.25
N GLN A 376 29.10 -11.36 23.33
CA GLN A 376 29.31 -10.58 24.57
C GLN A 376 28.57 -9.25 24.40
N PRO A 377 27.50 -8.99 25.18
CA PRO A 377 26.73 -7.75 25.08
C PRO A 377 27.62 -6.53 25.31
N ARG A 378 27.54 -5.55 24.43
CA ARG A 378 28.15 -4.23 24.58
C ARG A 378 27.09 -3.19 24.82
N ALA A 379 27.46 -2.01 25.36
CA ALA A 379 26.52 -0.93 25.58
C ALA A 379 25.86 -0.42 24.24
N GLU A 380 26.57 -0.55 23.13
CA GLU A 380 26.07 -0.23 21.80
C GLU A 380 24.97 -1.21 21.33
N ASP A 381 25.10 -2.50 21.70
CA ASP A 381 24.07 -3.52 21.40
C ASP A 381 22.78 -3.22 22.19
N GLU A 382 22.89 -2.63 23.39
CA GLU A 382 21.75 -2.19 24.18
C GLU A 382 20.98 -1.05 23.47
N ASN A 383 21.66 -0.10 22.84
CA ASN A 383 20.99 0.94 22.07
C ASN A 383 20.21 0.38 20.86
N THR A 384 20.74 -0.67 20.24
CA THR A 384 20.01 -1.37 19.19
C THR A 384 18.73 -2.04 19.71
N VAL A 385 18.80 -2.68 20.87
CA VAL A 385 17.61 -3.27 21.54
C VAL A 385 16.64 -2.17 21.98
N ARG A 386 17.14 -1.07 22.57
CA ARG A 386 16.31 0.07 23.01
C ARG A 386 15.54 0.68 21.84
N ARG A 387 16.19 0.83 20.69
CA ARG A 387 15.58 1.31 19.45
C ARG A 387 14.49 0.36 18.96
N MET A 388 14.73 -0.96 19.02
CA MET A 388 13.75 -1.98 18.64
C MET A 388 12.48 -1.98 19.50
N VAL A 389 12.58 -1.62 20.78
CA VAL A 389 11.44 -1.57 21.71
C VAL A 389 10.89 -0.15 21.94
N GLY A 390 11.39 0.84 21.19
CA GLY A 390 10.93 2.23 21.30
C GLY A 390 11.38 2.95 22.58
N TRP A 391 12.47 2.52 23.21
CA TRP A 391 13.05 3.19 24.37
C TRP A 391 14.05 4.25 23.96
N SER A 392 14.23 5.29 24.80
CA SER A 392 15.28 6.30 24.58
C SER A 392 16.67 5.67 24.58
N GLU A 393 17.49 6.06 23.62
CA GLU A 393 18.89 5.57 23.53
C GLU A 393 19.74 6.10 24.69
N LEU A 394 20.78 5.37 25.02
CA LEU A 394 21.80 5.79 25.97
C LEU A 394 22.65 6.89 25.32
N THR A 395 23.00 7.90 26.11
CA THR A 395 23.93 8.94 25.68
C THR A 395 25.36 8.40 25.62
N ASP A 396 26.23 9.04 24.82
CA ASP A 396 27.64 8.67 24.70
C ASP A 396 28.37 8.62 26.05
N GLU A 397 27.98 9.47 27.02
CA GLU A 397 28.51 9.46 28.37
C GLU A 397 28.07 8.23 29.19
N GLU A 398 26.85 7.79 28.99
CA GLU A 398 26.31 6.56 29.65
C GLU A 398 26.92 5.31 29.03
N ILE A 399 27.16 5.30 27.72
CA ILE A 399 27.85 4.20 27.01
C ILE A 399 29.30 4.06 27.55
N LYS A 400 30.03 5.17 27.65
CA LYS A 400 31.40 5.16 28.20
C LYS A 400 31.44 4.65 29.63
N LYS A 401 30.54 5.13 30.51
CA LYS A 401 30.47 4.68 31.89
C LYS A 401 30.19 3.18 32.04
N ARG A 402 29.38 2.62 31.11
CA ARG A 402 29.05 1.17 31.12
C ARG A 402 30.19 0.33 30.57
N ASN A 403 30.91 0.78 29.57
CA ASN A 403 32.08 0.08 29.01
C ASN A 403 33.30 0.11 29.97
N GLU A 404 33.39 1.12 30.83
CA GLU A 404 34.44 1.24 31.86
C GLU A 404 34.11 0.45 33.16
N ALA A 405 32.86 0.05 33.37
CA ALA A 405 32.48 -0.73 34.53
C ALA A 405 32.88 -2.21 34.35
N PRO A 406 33.60 -2.82 35.30
CA PRO A 406 33.93 -4.25 35.25
C PRO A 406 32.65 -5.07 35.19
N ALA A 407 32.58 -6.05 34.28
CA ALA A 407 31.45 -6.94 34.08
C ALA A 407 31.02 -7.60 35.40
N LYS A 408 30.04 -6.99 36.09
CA LYS A 408 29.35 -7.64 37.19
C LYS A 408 28.38 -8.65 36.61
N THR A 409 28.44 -9.85 37.16
CA THR A 409 27.59 -11.00 36.86
C THR A 409 26.10 -10.60 36.79
N ILE A 410 25.56 -10.53 35.59
CA ILE A 410 24.23 -9.96 35.26
C ILE A 410 23.09 -10.95 35.59
N THR A 411 23.34 -12.07 36.26
CA THR A 411 22.38 -13.16 36.43
C THR A 411 21.24 -12.88 37.42
N GLU A 412 21.46 -12.09 38.48
CA GLU A 412 20.39 -11.84 39.48
C GLU A 412 19.54 -10.59 39.17
N ASP A 413 20.12 -9.54 38.59
CA ASP A 413 19.37 -8.32 38.24
C ASP A 413 18.53 -8.45 36.96
N ALA A 414 18.87 -9.39 36.08
CA ALA A 414 18.15 -9.62 34.84
C ALA A 414 16.83 -10.39 35.06
N GLU A 415 16.80 -11.36 36.00
CA GLU A 415 15.57 -12.09 36.32
C GLU A 415 14.54 -11.17 36.98
N VAL A 416 14.96 -10.31 37.92
CA VAL A 416 14.06 -9.35 38.61
C VAL A 416 13.52 -8.28 37.62
N LYS A 417 14.31 -7.89 36.62
CA LYS A 417 13.86 -6.94 35.60
C LYS A 417 13.00 -7.59 34.52
N ALA A 418 13.25 -8.84 34.15
CA ALA A 418 12.43 -9.60 33.24
C ALA A 418 11.01 -9.82 33.78
N ASP A 419 10.92 -10.23 35.08
CA ASP A 419 9.63 -10.37 35.76
C ASP A 419 8.86 -9.04 35.87
N LYS A 420 9.57 -7.92 36.03
CA LYS A 420 8.96 -6.59 36.09
C LYS A 420 8.43 -6.13 34.70
N ILE A 421 9.16 -6.43 33.63
CA ILE A 421 8.76 -6.12 32.24
C ILE A 421 7.55 -6.98 31.86
N GLU A 422 7.51 -8.25 32.26
CA GLU A 422 6.38 -9.14 31.98
C GLU A 422 5.15 -8.72 32.80
N ALA A 423 5.31 -8.26 34.02
CA ALA A 423 4.24 -7.69 34.84
C ALA A 423 3.69 -6.37 34.24
N ASP A 424 4.56 -5.46 33.79
CA ASP A 424 4.16 -4.20 33.16
C ASP A 424 3.47 -4.42 31.78
N ALA A 425 3.90 -5.40 31.01
CA ALA A 425 3.25 -5.80 29.78
C ALA A 425 1.86 -6.42 30.02
N GLN A 426 1.69 -7.23 31.06
CA GLN A 426 0.40 -7.77 31.48
C GLN A 426 -0.55 -6.68 31.99
N VAL A 427 -0.04 -5.70 32.74
CA VAL A 427 -0.81 -4.53 33.21
C VAL A 427 -1.26 -3.65 32.04
N SER A 428 -0.39 -3.45 31.03
CA SER A 428 -0.72 -2.70 29.82
C SER A 428 -1.79 -3.41 28.97
N ARG A 429 -1.69 -4.74 28.82
CA ARG A 429 -2.72 -5.56 28.14
C ARG A 429 -4.05 -5.52 28.89
N ALA A 430 -4.04 -5.60 30.23
CA ALA A 430 -5.23 -5.48 31.05
C ALA A 430 -5.88 -4.09 30.92
N ARG A 431 -5.10 -3.01 30.92
CA ARG A 431 -5.61 -1.63 30.69
C ARG A 431 -6.25 -1.47 29.32
N ASN A 432 -5.64 -1.99 28.26
CA ASN A 432 -6.18 -1.93 26.92
C ASN A 432 -7.46 -2.76 26.77
N LEU A 433 -7.53 -3.91 27.43
CA LEU A 433 -8.73 -4.75 27.47
C LEU A 433 -9.87 -4.05 28.23
N PHE A 434 -9.58 -3.43 29.39
CA PHE A 434 -10.55 -2.64 30.16
C PHE A 434 -11.06 -1.43 29.37
N ALA A 435 -10.18 -0.70 28.66
CA ALA A 435 -10.56 0.41 27.83
C ALA A 435 -11.47 -0.03 26.65
N ALA A 436 -11.20 -1.18 26.06
CA ALA A 436 -12.03 -1.75 25.00
C ALA A 436 -13.41 -2.21 25.50
N ILE A 437 -13.47 -2.80 26.71
CA ILE A 437 -14.72 -3.21 27.37
C ILE A 437 -15.55 -1.97 27.75
N THR A 438 -14.93 -0.93 28.29
CA THR A 438 -15.60 0.31 28.68
C THR A 438 -16.18 1.04 27.48
N ARG A 439 -15.47 1.09 26.35
CA ARG A 439 -16.02 1.62 25.08
C ARG A 439 -17.22 0.82 24.61
N ARG A 440 -17.16 -0.52 24.62
CA ARG A 440 -18.31 -1.37 24.24
C ARG A 440 -19.54 -1.22 25.13
N LEU A 441 -19.33 -0.97 26.41
CA LEU A 441 -20.44 -0.72 27.36
C LEU A 441 -21.04 0.67 27.14
N HIS A 442 -20.23 1.68 26.83
CA HIS A 442 -20.71 3.03 26.52
C HIS A 442 -21.50 3.08 25.20
N ASP A 443 -21.04 2.37 24.17
CA ASP A 443 -21.76 2.24 22.88
C ASP A 443 -23.08 1.46 23.01
N ARG A 444 -23.20 0.55 23.96
CA ARG A 444 -24.46 -0.15 24.24
C ARG A 444 -25.47 0.71 25.02
N SER A 445 -24.99 1.57 25.92
CA SER A 445 -25.87 2.48 26.68
C SER A 445 -26.38 3.64 25.81
N SER A 446 -25.62 4.09 24.83
CA SER A 446 -26.03 5.14 23.88
C SER A 446 -26.97 4.65 22.76
N LYS A 447 -27.13 3.34 22.58
CA LYS A 447 -28.08 2.73 21.63
C LYS A 447 -29.37 2.27 22.31
N ALA A 448 -29.49 2.38 23.63
CA ALA A 448 -30.65 1.99 24.41
C ALA A 448 -31.41 3.21 25.00
N ALA A 449 -30.92 4.42 24.77
CA ALA A 449 -31.61 5.70 24.98
C ALA A 449 -31.98 6.32 23.62
#